data_1e30e858e57c26a876546c3597fb5270
#
_entry.id   1e30e858e57c26a876546c3597fb5270
#
_cell.length_a   1.000
_cell.length_b   1.000
_cell.length_c   1.000
_cell.angle_alpha   90.00
_cell.angle_beta   90.00
_cell.angle_gamma   90.00
#
_symmetry.space_group_name_H-M   'P 1'
#
loop_
_entity.id
_entity.type
_entity.pdbx_description
1 polymer ?
#
loop_
_entity_poly.entity_id
_entity_poly.type
_entity_poly.pdbx_seq_one_letter_code
_entity_poly.pdbx_strand_id
1 'polypeptide(L)'
;RKQRMARQLAAVLAIITTLLLGGCGNDYGVDQYGQKVAAERIDKQWLVLNYWAEWCGPCRTEIPELNALNEQLKGQSASVMGVNFDNVQGEELKSASEKLGIKFTVLARNPAELFDLPRSEALPVTYIIDDKGKVREQMMGEQTAAGVLAKLRALRGH
;
A
#
# COMPACT_ATOMS: atom_id res chain seq x y z
N ARG A 1 -54.52 7.41 -7.11
CA ARG A 1 -53.45 8.14 -7.81
C ARG A 1 -52.45 8.73 -6.81
N LYS A 2 -52.89 9.41 -5.74
CA LYS A 2 -51.95 10.02 -4.75
C LYS A 2 -51.08 8.99 -3.99
N GLN A 3 -51.59 7.80 -3.66
CA GLN A 3 -50.82 6.79 -2.99
C GLN A 3 -49.76 6.08 -3.88
N ARG A 4 -50.05 5.96 -5.19
CA ARG A 4 -49.05 5.42 -6.14
C ARG A 4 -47.90 6.40 -6.41
N MET A 5 -48.18 7.69 -6.49
CA MET A 5 -47.14 8.72 -6.62
C MET A 5 -46.25 8.82 -5.37
N ALA A 6 -46.83 8.73 -4.18
CA ALA A 6 -46.06 8.74 -2.92
C ALA A 6 -45.13 7.52 -2.80
N ARG A 7 -45.56 6.34 -3.25
CA ARG A 7 -44.73 5.12 -3.26
C ARG A 7 -43.59 5.19 -4.29
N GLN A 8 -43.85 5.81 -5.44
CA GLN A 8 -42.80 6.00 -6.45
C GLN A 8 -41.76 7.04 -6.03
N LEU A 9 -42.19 8.13 -5.38
CA LEU A 9 -41.29 9.14 -4.81
C LEU A 9 -40.42 8.57 -3.67
N ALA A 10 -41.00 7.73 -2.82
CA ALA A 10 -40.24 7.06 -1.74
C ALA A 10 -39.20 6.06 -2.29
N ALA A 11 -39.52 5.34 -3.37
CA ALA A 11 -38.61 4.41 -4.00
C ALA A 11 -37.45 5.14 -4.72
N VAL A 12 -37.71 6.26 -5.36
CA VAL A 12 -36.69 7.09 -6.02
C VAL A 12 -35.78 7.75 -4.97
N LEU A 13 -36.32 8.21 -3.85
CA LEU A 13 -35.53 8.79 -2.75
C LEU A 13 -34.63 7.74 -2.10
N ALA A 14 -35.08 6.48 -1.95
CA ALA A 14 -34.29 5.38 -1.40
C ALA A 14 -33.13 4.98 -2.33
N ILE A 15 -33.29 5.09 -3.64
CA ILE A 15 -32.25 4.78 -4.62
C ILE A 15 -31.18 5.88 -4.67
N ILE A 16 -31.57 7.14 -4.46
CA ILE A 16 -30.63 8.28 -4.45
C ILE A 16 -29.76 8.27 -3.17
N THR A 17 -30.31 7.79 -2.04
CA THR A 17 -29.53 7.73 -0.79
C THR A 17 -28.47 6.62 -0.78
N THR A 18 -28.61 5.58 -1.61
CA THR A 18 -27.61 4.50 -1.72
C THR A 18 -26.42 4.86 -2.63
N LEU A 19 -26.53 5.89 -3.44
CA LEU A 19 -25.42 6.32 -4.34
C LEU A 19 -24.41 7.30 -3.68
N LEU A 20 -24.64 7.74 -2.45
CA LEU A 20 -23.77 8.71 -1.75
C LEU A 20 -22.80 8.08 -0.76
N LEU A 21 -22.69 6.75 -0.71
CA LEU A 21 -21.67 6.03 0.04
C LEU A 21 -20.43 5.75 -0.81
N GLY A 22 -20.08 6.67 -1.70
CA GLY A 22 -18.77 6.72 -2.31
C GLY A 22 -17.75 7.05 -1.22
N GLY A 23 -17.08 6.04 -0.66
CA GLY A 23 -16.11 6.20 0.40
C GLY A 23 -15.03 7.21 0.00
N CYS A 24 -14.83 8.25 0.82
CA CYS A 24 -13.68 9.13 0.73
C CYS A 24 -12.43 8.35 1.19
N GLY A 25 -11.88 7.52 0.30
CA GLY A 25 -10.58 6.91 0.47
C GLY A 25 -9.48 7.85 -0.03
N ASN A 26 -8.23 7.64 0.44
CA ASN A 26 -7.09 8.36 -0.09
C ASN A 26 -6.81 7.96 -1.55
N ASP A 27 -6.24 8.87 -2.31
CA ASP A 27 -5.76 8.59 -3.66
C ASP A 27 -4.28 8.22 -3.64
N TYR A 28 -4.00 6.93 -3.86
CA TYR A 28 -2.65 6.39 -3.90
C TYR A 28 -2.05 6.35 -5.31
N GLY A 29 -2.77 6.84 -6.32
CA GLY A 29 -2.31 6.85 -7.71
C GLY A 29 -2.37 5.47 -8.37
N VAL A 30 -1.37 5.19 -9.21
CA VAL A 30 -1.26 3.94 -9.96
C VAL A 30 -0.07 3.10 -9.48
N ASP A 31 -0.07 1.82 -9.82
CA ASP A 31 1.06 0.91 -9.58
C ASP A 31 2.08 0.92 -10.74
N GLN A 32 3.09 0.06 -10.65
CA GLN A 32 4.14 -0.09 -11.69
C GLN A 32 3.60 -0.53 -13.07
N TYR A 33 2.37 -1.01 -13.14
CA TYR A 33 1.70 -1.40 -14.39
C TYR A 33 0.69 -0.37 -14.88
N GLY A 34 0.61 0.80 -14.22
CA GLY A 34 -0.35 1.86 -14.55
C GLY A 34 -1.78 1.58 -14.08
N GLN A 35 -2.00 0.57 -13.25
CA GLN A 35 -3.31 0.24 -12.70
C GLN A 35 -3.57 1.05 -11.43
N LYS A 36 -4.79 1.59 -11.30
CA LYS A 36 -5.19 2.33 -10.11
C LYS A 36 -5.09 1.45 -8.86
N VAL A 37 -4.42 1.98 -7.84
CA VAL A 37 -4.34 1.33 -6.52
C VAL A 37 -5.60 1.69 -5.73
N ALA A 38 -6.44 0.68 -5.47
CA ALA A 38 -7.65 0.87 -4.69
C ALA A 38 -7.31 1.26 -3.25
N ALA A 39 -7.98 2.29 -2.74
CA ALA A 39 -7.75 2.79 -1.38
C ALA A 39 -7.95 1.71 -0.31
N GLU A 40 -8.89 0.80 -0.52
CA GLU A 40 -9.21 -0.31 0.37
C GLU A 40 -8.05 -1.31 0.58
N ARG A 41 -7.07 -1.30 -0.32
CA ARG A 41 -5.85 -2.11 -0.19
C ARG A 41 -4.85 -1.53 0.83
N ILE A 42 -5.02 -0.27 1.19
CA ILE A 42 -4.10 0.48 2.06
C ILE A 42 -4.84 1.04 3.27
N ASP A 43 -5.95 1.74 3.05
CA ASP A 43 -6.74 2.32 4.13
C ASP A 43 -7.29 1.21 5.05
N LYS A 44 -7.14 1.40 6.36
CA LYS A 44 -7.54 0.43 7.39
C LYS A 44 -6.81 -0.93 7.30
N GLN A 45 -5.68 -0.95 6.61
CA GLN A 45 -4.78 -2.09 6.52
C GLN A 45 -3.44 -1.74 7.17
N TRP A 46 -2.71 -2.75 7.63
CA TRP A 46 -1.31 -2.60 7.97
C TRP A 46 -0.48 -2.62 6.69
N LEU A 47 0.50 -1.73 6.60
CA LEU A 47 1.34 -1.59 5.41
C LEU A 47 2.81 -1.72 5.79
N VAL A 48 3.51 -2.63 5.12
CA VAL A 48 4.96 -2.70 5.10
C VAL A 48 5.42 -1.99 3.82
N LEU A 49 5.97 -0.80 3.96
CA LEU A 49 6.35 0.06 2.85
C LEU A 49 7.87 0.09 2.70
N ASN A 50 8.37 -0.46 1.59
CA ASN A 50 9.80 -0.58 1.32
C ASN A 50 10.24 0.41 0.23
N TYR A 51 11.28 1.18 0.53
CA TYR A 51 11.95 2.05 -0.44
C TYR A 51 13.18 1.35 -1.00
N TRP A 52 13.28 1.32 -2.33
CA TRP A 52 14.30 0.60 -3.07
C TRP A 52 14.81 1.40 -4.28
N ALA A 53 15.97 1.02 -4.81
CA ALA A 53 16.51 1.52 -6.07
C ALA A 53 17.24 0.41 -6.82
N GLU A 54 17.36 0.52 -8.16
CA GLU A 54 18.07 -0.47 -8.99
C GLU A 54 19.56 -0.58 -8.62
N TRP A 55 20.18 0.53 -8.27
CA TRP A 55 21.60 0.60 -7.90
C TRP A 55 21.91 0.10 -6.48
N CYS A 56 20.89 -0.16 -5.69
CA CYS A 56 21.04 -0.54 -4.29
C CYS A 56 21.20 -2.06 -4.16
N GLY A 57 22.42 -2.52 -3.88
CA GLY A 57 22.73 -3.94 -3.71
C GLY A 57 21.90 -4.62 -2.61
N PRO A 58 21.89 -4.10 -1.36
CA PRO A 58 21.09 -4.67 -0.27
C PRO A 58 19.58 -4.68 -0.55
N CYS A 59 19.06 -3.72 -1.31
CA CYS A 59 17.65 -3.72 -1.76
C CYS A 59 17.34 -4.95 -2.60
N ARG A 60 18.24 -5.33 -3.51
CA ARG A 60 18.08 -6.54 -4.33
C ARG A 60 18.07 -7.81 -3.50
N THR A 61 18.90 -7.87 -2.47
CA THR A 61 18.97 -9.03 -1.58
C THR A 61 17.70 -9.24 -0.80
N GLU A 62 17.03 -8.17 -0.35
CA GLU A 62 15.81 -8.29 0.46
C GLU A 62 14.52 -8.52 -0.37
N ILE A 63 14.52 -8.24 -1.68
CA ILE A 63 13.31 -8.37 -2.51
C ILE A 63 12.68 -9.77 -2.41
N PRO A 64 13.41 -10.90 -2.53
CA PRO A 64 12.82 -12.22 -2.35
C PRO A 64 12.18 -12.43 -0.97
N GLU A 65 12.78 -11.89 0.08
CA GLU A 65 12.25 -11.91 1.44
C GLU A 65 10.93 -11.14 1.54
N LEU A 66 10.88 -9.94 0.96
CA LEU A 66 9.68 -9.12 0.93
C LEU A 66 8.57 -9.73 0.07
N ASN A 67 8.92 -10.38 -1.05
CA ASN A 67 7.96 -11.16 -1.84
C ASN A 67 7.33 -12.28 -0.99
N ALA A 68 8.16 -13.05 -0.28
CA ALA A 68 7.70 -14.12 0.60
C ALA A 68 6.82 -13.58 1.74
N LEU A 69 7.21 -12.47 2.34
CA LEU A 69 6.42 -11.79 3.38
C LEU A 69 5.04 -11.40 2.85
N ASN A 70 4.98 -10.79 1.65
CA ASN A 70 3.72 -10.38 1.05
C ASN A 70 2.76 -11.56 0.85
N GLU A 71 3.27 -12.72 0.43
CA GLU A 71 2.47 -13.95 0.32
C GLU A 71 1.96 -14.41 1.69
N GLN A 72 2.80 -14.37 2.72
CA GLN A 72 2.41 -14.75 4.08
C GLN A 72 1.35 -13.82 4.69
N LEU A 73 1.31 -12.55 4.28
CA LEU A 73 0.37 -11.57 4.80
C LEU A 73 -1.01 -11.62 4.13
N LYS A 74 -1.19 -12.38 3.06
CA LYS A 74 -2.49 -12.55 2.40
C LYS A 74 -3.57 -13.00 3.40
N GLY A 75 -4.71 -12.30 3.38
CA GLY A 75 -5.83 -12.56 4.29
C GLY A 75 -5.62 -12.08 5.73
N GLN A 76 -4.52 -11.36 6.03
CA GLN A 76 -4.20 -10.87 7.37
C GLN A 76 -4.38 -9.36 7.54
N SER A 77 -5.12 -8.70 6.64
CA SER A 77 -5.31 -7.24 6.65
C SER A 77 -3.98 -6.47 6.69
N ALA A 78 -3.02 -6.97 5.94
CA ALA A 78 -1.68 -6.41 5.80
C ALA A 78 -1.10 -6.75 4.43
N SER A 79 -0.21 -5.91 3.92
CA SER A 79 0.50 -6.14 2.66
C SER A 79 1.87 -5.47 2.64
N VAL A 80 2.72 -5.94 1.72
CA VAL A 80 3.96 -5.26 1.35
C VAL A 80 3.72 -4.43 0.10
N MET A 81 4.18 -3.19 0.10
CA MET A 81 4.25 -2.35 -1.09
C MET A 81 5.62 -1.68 -1.18
N GLY A 82 6.00 -1.30 -2.38
CA GLY A 82 7.28 -0.65 -2.64
C GLY A 82 7.13 0.76 -3.19
N VAL A 83 8.19 1.54 -3.04
CA VAL A 83 8.36 2.86 -3.65
C VAL A 83 9.77 2.94 -4.22
N ASN A 84 9.89 3.36 -5.48
CA ASN A 84 11.20 3.62 -6.06
C ASN A 84 11.77 4.94 -5.52
N PHE A 85 12.96 4.88 -4.94
CA PHE A 85 13.61 6.03 -4.32
C PHE A 85 13.94 7.15 -5.33
N ASP A 86 14.32 6.77 -6.55
CA ASP A 86 14.68 7.72 -7.61
C ASP A 86 13.45 8.30 -8.34
N ASN A 87 12.25 7.89 -7.93
CA ASN A 87 10.97 8.35 -8.48
C ASN A 87 10.85 8.13 -9.99
N VAL A 88 11.43 7.06 -10.52
CA VAL A 88 11.21 6.67 -11.92
C VAL A 88 9.73 6.31 -12.16
N GLN A 89 9.23 6.58 -13.35
CA GLN A 89 7.81 6.48 -13.68
C GLN A 89 7.56 5.62 -14.92
N GLY A 90 6.31 5.22 -15.16
CA GLY A 90 5.87 4.58 -16.40
C GLY A 90 6.62 3.29 -16.72
N GLU A 91 7.03 3.13 -17.99
CA GLU A 91 7.76 1.93 -18.45
C GLU A 91 9.11 1.73 -17.74
N GLU A 92 9.77 2.80 -17.33
CA GLU A 92 11.01 2.71 -16.56
C GLU A 92 10.78 2.08 -15.19
N LEU A 93 9.72 2.49 -14.49
CA LEU A 93 9.33 1.90 -13.21
C LEU A 93 8.95 0.42 -13.35
N LYS A 94 8.19 0.08 -14.36
CA LYS A 94 7.83 -1.30 -14.69
C LYS A 94 9.07 -2.14 -14.93
N SER A 95 9.96 -1.68 -15.81
CA SER A 95 11.20 -2.38 -16.14
C SER A 95 12.11 -2.57 -14.93
N ALA A 96 12.27 -1.54 -14.11
CA ALA A 96 13.07 -1.60 -12.89
C ALA A 96 12.50 -2.63 -11.90
N SER A 97 11.19 -2.61 -11.70
CA SER A 97 10.49 -3.56 -10.81
C SER A 97 10.65 -5.01 -11.29
N GLU A 98 10.50 -5.25 -12.58
CA GLU A 98 10.65 -6.58 -13.19
C GLU A 98 12.08 -7.10 -13.11
N LYS A 99 13.09 -6.25 -13.38
CA LYS A 99 14.51 -6.60 -13.27
C LYS A 99 14.91 -7.05 -11.87
N LEU A 100 14.33 -6.44 -10.84
CA LEU A 100 14.58 -6.81 -9.45
C LEU A 100 13.73 -7.99 -8.98
N GLY A 101 12.81 -8.49 -9.80
CA GLY A 101 11.93 -9.59 -9.44
C GLY A 101 10.88 -9.23 -8.39
N ILE A 102 10.48 -7.96 -8.33
CA ILE A 102 9.45 -7.49 -7.39
C ILE A 102 8.09 -8.07 -7.79
N LYS A 103 7.42 -8.75 -6.86
CA LYS A 103 6.09 -9.35 -7.04
C LYS A 103 4.98 -8.65 -6.26
N PHE A 104 5.33 -7.74 -5.37
CA PHE A 104 4.38 -6.89 -4.67
C PHE A 104 4.09 -5.60 -5.45
N THR A 105 3.04 -4.89 -5.07
CA THR A 105 2.66 -3.60 -5.67
C THR A 105 3.73 -2.54 -5.39
N VAL A 106 4.14 -1.83 -6.43
CA VAL A 106 4.99 -0.64 -6.33
C VAL A 106 4.13 0.58 -6.62
N LEU A 107 4.08 1.52 -5.69
CA LEU A 107 3.34 2.77 -5.84
C LEU A 107 4.16 3.73 -6.72
N ALA A 108 3.57 4.18 -7.84
CA ALA A 108 4.21 5.17 -8.71
C ALA A 108 4.26 6.56 -8.06
N ARG A 109 3.27 6.87 -7.21
CA ARG A 109 3.27 8.08 -6.38
C ARG A 109 3.89 7.76 -5.02
N ASN A 110 4.86 8.55 -4.62
CA ASN A 110 5.46 8.44 -3.28
C ASN A 110 4.45 8.87 -2.21
N PRO A 111 4.04 7.98 -1.27
CA PRO A 111 3.06 8.30 -0.25
C PRO A 111 3.65 8.94 1.01
N ALA A 112 4.91 9.37 0.99
CA ALA A 112 5.62 9.86 2.17
C ALA A 112 4.88 10.99 2.90
N GLU A 113 4.29 11.93 2.16
CA GLU A 113 3.53 13.03 2.74
C GLU A 113 2.20 12.58 3.35
N LEU A 114 1.52 11.60 2.73
CA LEU A 114 0.26 11.05 3.26
C LEU A 114 0.44 10.39 4.62
N PHE A 115 1.58 9.75 4.85
CA PHE A 115 1.88 9.04 6.09
C PHE A 115 2.81 9.81 7.03
N ASP A 116 3.21 11.03 6.67
CA ASP A 116 4.20 11.81 7.43
C ASP A 116 5.45 10.98 7.77
N LEU A 117 6.00 10.32 6.73
CA LEU A 117 7.15 9.43 6.90
C LEU A 117 8.40 10.21 7.33
N PRO A 118 9.10 9.76 8.37
CA PRO A 118 10.42 10.28 8.66
C PRO A 118 11.37 10.04 7.49
N ARG A 119 12.14 11.04 7.11
CA ARG A 119 13.09 10.93 6.01
C ARG A 119 14.16 9.90 6.30
N SER A 120 14.60 9.21 5.23
CA SER A 120 15.80 8.41 5.22
C SER A 120 16.64 8.76 4.01
N GLU A 121 17.91 8.96 4.21
CA GLU A 121 18.90 9.16 3.13
C GLU A 121 19.63 7.86 2.79
N ALA A 122 19.41 6.81 3.58
CA ALA A 122 20.00 5.50 3.38
C ALA A 122 18.96 4.50 2.85
N LEU A 123 19.42 3.60 1.98
CA LEU A 123 18.65 2.48 1.44
C LEU A 123 19.30 1.14 1.80
N PRO A 124 18.49 0.10 1.93
CA PRO A 124 17.03 0.11 1.94
C PRO A 124 16.46 0.67 3.24
N VAL A 125 15.23 1.13 3.21
CA VAL A 125 14.45 1.46 4.39
C VAL A 125 13.05 0.90 4.26
N THR A 126 12.53 0.34 5.34
CA THR A 126 11.19 -0.25 5.43
C THR A 126 10.44 0.38 6.58
N TYR A 127 9.23 0.87 6.30
CA TYR A 127 8.33 1.43 7.29
C TYR A 127 7.21 0.44 7.57
N ILE A 128 6.81 0.33 8.84
CA ILE A 128 5.57 -0.33 9.22
C ILE A 128 4.57 0.75 9.59
N ILE A 129 3.44 0.78 8.89
CA ILE A 129 2.36 1.74 9.04
C ILE A 129 1.12 0.97 9.50
N ASP A 130 0.47 1.45 10.56
CA ASP A 130 -0.69 0.77 11.11
C ASP A 130 -1.99 1.04 10.32
N ASP A 131 -3.05 0.38 10.72
CA ASP A 131 -4.38 0.48 10.11
C ASP A 131 -5.09 1.84 10.29
N LYS A 132 -4.43 2.76 10.99
CA LYS A 132 -4.83 4.17 11.14
C LYS A 132 -3.96 5.12 10.33
N GLY A 133 -3.02 4.58 9.53
CA GLY A 133 -2.08 5.37 8.74
C GLY A 133 -0.92 5.96 9.52
N LYS A 134 -0.68 5.49 10.75
CA LYS A 134 0.41 5.98 11.60
C LYS A 134 1.66 5.12 11.42
N VAL A 135 2.81 5.78 11.24
CA VAL A 135 4.12 5.11 11.23
C VAL A 135 4.43 4.56 12.62
N ARG A 136 4.66 3.25 12.69
CA ARG A 136 4.97 2.54 13.94
C ARG A 136 6.42 2.12 14.04
N GLU A 137 7.11 1.93 12.92
CA GLU A 137 8.50 1.51 12.87
C GLU A 137 9.19 2.03 11.61
N GLN A 138 10.47 2.36 11.70
CA GLN A 138 11.38 2.63 10.59
C GLN A 138 12.56 1.66 10.72
N MET A 139 12.66 0.73 9.78
CA MET A 139 13.68 -0.33 9.79
C MET A 139 14.73 -0.01 8.72
N MET A 140 15.92 0.34 9.17
CA MET A 140 17.04 0.67 8.29
C MET A 140 17.79 -0.59 7.87
N GLY A 141 18.23 -0.61 6.60
CA GLY A 141 19.02 -1.70 6.07
C GLY A 141 18.19 -2.91 5.63
N GLU A 142 18.89 -3.94 5.20
CA GLU A 142 18.34 -5.18 4.67
C GLU A 142 17.49 -5.92 5.71
N GLN A 143 16.29 -6.33 5.30
CA GLN A 143 15.33 -7.05 6.14
C GLN A 143 15.11 -8.47 5.67
N THR A 144 14.69 -9.35 6.59
CA THR A 144 14.20 -10.69 6.31
C THR A 144 12.69 -10.77 6.49
N ALA A 145 12.04 -11.71 5.81
CA ALA A 145 10.60 -11.96 5.99
C ALA A 145 10.27 -12.26 7.45
N ALA A 146 11.03 -13.13 8.10
CA ALA A 146 10.82 -13.49 9.51
C ALA A 146 10.98 -12.29 10.45
N GLY A 147 11.99 -11.45 10.21
CA GLY A 147 12.26 -10.27 11.04
C GLY A 147 11.15 -9.24 10.96
N VAL A 148 10.68 -8.92 9.76
CA VAL A 148 9.58 -7.97 9.57
C VAL A 148 8.27 -8.54 10.10
N LEU A 149 7.98 -9.81 9.86
CA LEU A 149 6.78 -10.48 10.38
C LEU A 149 6.73 -10.47 11.92
N ALA A 150 7.86 -10.76 12.57
CA ALA A 150 7.96 -10.71 14.03
C ALA A 150 7.69 -9.31 14.58
N LYS A 151 8.28 -8.28 13.94
CA LYS A 151 8.03 -6.88 14.31
C LYS A 151 6.56 -6.50 14.12
N LEU A 152 5.98 -6.86 12.99
CA LEU A 152 4.57 -6.59 12.69
C LEU A 152 3.63 -7.24 13.72
N ARG A 153 3.86 -8.50 14.06
CA ARG A 153 3.10 -9.21 15.09
C ARG A 153 3.21 -8.53 16.45
N ALA A 154 4.42 -8.18 16.87
CA ALA A 154 4.64 -7.47 18.12
C ALA A 154 3.87 -6.14 18.19
N LEU A 155 3.89 -5.35 17.10
CA LEU A 155 3.15 -4.08 17.00
C LEU A 155 1.63 -4.27 17.01
N ARG A 156 1.14 -5.36 16.45
CA ARG A 156 -0.30 -5.71 16.42
C ARG A 156 -0.79 -6.33 17.73
N GLY A 157 0.10 -6.74 18.62
CA GLY A 157 -0.23 -7.37 19.90
C GLY A 157 -0.61 -8.86 19.82
N HIS A 158 -0.03 -9.59 18.86
CA HIS A 158 -0.24 -11.03 18.65
C HIS A 158 1.06 -11.82 18.82
#